data_62cac91eb33c54bb89e56331abde18f7
#
_entry.id   62cac91eb33c54bb89e56331abde18f7
#
_cell.length_a   1.000
_cell.length_b   1.000
_cell.length_c   1.000
_cell.angle_alpha   90.00
_cell.angle_beta   90.00
_cell.angle_gamma   90.00
#
_symmetry.space_group_name_H-M   'P 1'
#
loop_
_entity.id
_entity.type
_entity.pdbx_description
1 polymer ?
#
loop_
_entity_poly.entity_id
_entity_poly.type
_entity_poly.pdbx_seq_one_letter_code
_entity_poly.pdbx_strand_id
1 'polypeptide(L)'
;MAPKRTPETDPRATLRGGLPDRYLTPSDIAEIFGVPLETVYQWRRKRTGPPGFRIGKHVRYDPAEVQAYVIQLKNVDRVAA
;
A
#
# COMPACT_ATOMS: atom_id res chain seq x y z
N MET A 1 -15.77 -10.68 17.63
CA MET A 1 -15.68 -10.39 17.26
C MET A 1 -15.21 -10.00 16.59
N ALA A 2 -15.00 -10.17 16.15
CA ALA A 2 -14.59 -9.78 15.64
C ALA A 2 -14.55 -9.32 14.97
N PRO A 3 -14.64 -9.32 14.68
CA PRO A 3 -14.55 -8.86 13.95
C PRO A 3 -14.66 -8.20 13.49
N LYS A 4 -14.69 -7.89 13.61
CA LYS A 4 -14.82 -7.24 13.18
C LYS A 4 -14.52 -6.54 12.50
N ARG A 5 -14.40 -6.46 12.28
CA ARG A 5 -13.90 -5.76 11.52
C ARG A 5 -14.26 -5.73 10.22
N THR A 6 -15.03 -6.14 9.78
CA THR A 6 -15.43 -6.31 8.58
C THR A 6 -15.59 -5.19 7.74
N PRO A 7 -16.31 -4.29 8.03
CA PRO A 7 -16.47 -3.15 7.17
C PRO A 7 -15.20 -2.54 7.01
N GLU A 8 -14.40 -2.88 7.83
CA GLU A 8 -13.21 -2.35 7.79
C GLU A 8 -12.42 -2.81 6.73
N THR A 9 -12.84 -3.57 5.88
CA THR A 9 -12.06 -3.93 4.73
C THR A 9 -11.67 -2.75 3.92
N ASP A 10 -12.39 -1.66 4.00
CA ASP A 10 -11.93 -0.43 3.36
C ASP A 10 -10.96 0.26 4.31
N PRO A 11 -9.69 0.40 3.93
CA PRO A 11 -8.72 1.01 4.84
C PRO A 11 -9.13 2.39 5.30
N ARG A 12 -9.92 3.09 4.50
CA ARG A 12 -10.35 4.42 4.88
C ARG A 12 -11.47 4.40 5.87
N ALA A 13 -12.18 3.28 5.98
CA ALA A 13 -13.31 3.18 6.87
C ALA A 13 -12.89 3.07 8.32
N THR A 14 -11.64 2.71 8.58
CA THR A 14 -11.19 2.55 9.94
C THR A 14 -10.44 3.75 10.44
N LEU A 15 -10.63 4.89 9.79
CA LEU A 15 -9.84 6.04 10.14
C LEU A 15 -10.25 6.71 11.42
N ARG A 16 -9.27 7.18 12.12
CA ARG A 16 -9.49 8.04 13.23
C ARG A 16 -8.87 9.33 12.84
N GLY A 17 -9.66 10.34 12.55
CA GLY A 17 -9.11 11.60 12.12
C GLY A 17 -8.43 11.48 10.78
N GLY A 18 -8.89 10.57 9.93
CA GLY A 18 -8.31 10.42 8.62
C GLY A 18 -7.14 9.45 8.54
N LEU A 19 -6.85 8.75 9.62
CA LEU A 19 -5.69 7.85 9.65
C LEU A 19 -6.13 6.40 9.59
N PRO A 20 -5.36 5.52 8.94
CA PRO A 20 -5.65 4.10 8.94
C PRO A 20 -5.24 3.48 10.28
N ASP A 21 -5.68 2.24 10.53
CA ASP A 21 -5.27 1.53 11.72
C ASP A 21 -3.77 1.40 11.81
N ARG A 22 -3.12 1.15 10.71
CA ARG A 22 -1.67 1.16 10.68
C ARG A 22 -1.21 1.36 9.26
N TYR A 23 -0.01 1.88 9.13
CA TYR A 23 0.60 2.02 7.82
C TYR A 23 1.39 0.76 7.49
N LEU A 24 1.57 0.51 6.21
CA LEU A 24 2.25 -0.70 5.75
C LEU A 24 3.75 -0.47 5.70
N THR A 25 4.50 -1.54 5.96
CA THR A 25 5.95 -1.48 5.88
C THR A 25 6.40 -1.96 4.49
N PRO A 26 7.67 -1.73 4.13
CA PRO A 26 8.17 -2.29 2.87
C PRO A 26 8.03 -3.81 2.81
N SER A 27 8.19 -4.49 3.95
CA SER A 27 7.99 -5.94 3.98
C SER A 27 6.55 -6.30 3.66
N ASP A 28 5.61 -5.52 4.18
CA ASP A 28 4.20 -5.74 3.86
C ASP A 28 3.97 -5.59 2.36
N ILE A 29 4.58 -4.58 1.75
CA ILE A 29 4.42 -4.35 0.32
C ILE A 29 4.99 -5.52 -0.47
N ALA A 30 6.16 -6.01 -0.07
CA ALA A 30 6.76 -7.16 -0.73
C ALA A 30 5.82 -8.35 -0.68
N GLU A 31 5.21 -8.57 0.46
CA GLU A 31 4.32 -9.70 0.65
C GLU A 31 3.04 -9.53 -0.15
N ILE A 32 2.47 -8.35 -0.13
CA ILE A 32 1.23 -8.06 -0.85
C ILE A 32 1.41 -8.27 -2.35
N PHE A 33 2.53 -7.81 -2.89
CA PHE A 33 2.76 -7.93 -4.33
C PHE A 33 3.49 -9.20 -4.73
N GLY A 34 3.94 -9.98 -3.75
CA GLY A 34 4.63 -11.24 -4.06
C GLY A 34 5.98 -11.03 -4.71
N VAL A 35 6.70 -10.01 -4.29
CA VAL A 35 8.02 -9.71 -4.84
C VAL A 35 9.05 -9.67 -3.71
N PRO A 36 10.35 -9.81 -4.04
CA PRO A 36 11.38 -9.71 -3.01
C PRO A 36 11.40 -8.32 -2.39
N LEU A 37 11.79 -8.26 -1.14
CA LEU A 37 11.89 -6.98 -0.44
C LEU A 37 12.84 -6.04 -1.17
N GLU A 38 13.88 -6.57 -1.73
CA GLU A 38 14.84 -5.76 -2.46
C GLU A 38 14.20 -5.04 -3.63
N THR A 39 13.23 -5.68 -4.27
CA THR A 39 12.51 -5.07 -5.37
C THR A 39 11.75 -3.84 -4.89
N VAL A 40 11.16 -3.93 -3.70
CA VAL A 40 10.43 -2.78 -3.13
C VAL A 40 11.40 -1.63 -2.88
N TYR A 41 12.59 -1.92 -2.38
CA TYR A 41 13.58 -0.87 -2.16
C TYR A 41 14.06 -0.26 -3.48
N GLN A 42 14.16 -1.07 -4.52
CA GLN A 42 14.52 -0.55 -5.82
C GLN A 42 13.45 0.38 -6.36
N TRP A 43 12.19 0.01 -6.18
CA TRP A 43 11.09 0.87 -6.59
C TRP A 43 11.20 2.23 -5.89
N ARG A 44 11.53 2.20 -4.62
CA ARG A 44 11.66 3.42 -3.83
C ARG A 44 12.75 4.32 -4.41
N ARG A 45 13.90 3.71 -4.71
CA ARG A 45 15.03 4.48 -5.24
C ARG A 45 14.72 5.06 -6.61
N LYS A 46 13.98 4.33 -7.42
CA LYS A 46 13.67 4.77 -8.77
C LYS A 46 12.39 5.59 -8.83
N ARG A 47 11.76 5.77 -7.68
CA ARG A 47 10.50 6.51 -7.58
C ARG A 47 9.42 5.88 -8.45
N THR A 48 9.38 4.55 -8.46
CA THR A 48 8.34 3.79 -9.12
C THR A 48 7.64 2.98 -8.05
N GLY A 49 6.67 2.17 -8.46
CA GLY A 49 5.92 1.37 -7.51
C GLY A 49 4.91 2.18 -6.75
N PRO A 50 4.32 1.59 -5.72
CA PRO A 50 3.29 2.28 -4.97
C PRO A 50 3.87 3.46 -4.20
N PRO A 51 3.07 4.51 -3.99
CA PRO A 51 3.57 5.68 -3.27
C PRO A 51 3.83 5.37 -1.81
N GLY A 52 4.94 5.88 -1.30
CA GLY A 52 5.29 5.72 0.09
C GLY A 52 5.85 7.01 0.62
N PHE A 53 6.07 7.07 1.91
CA PHE A 53 6.59 8.26 2.53
C PHE A 53 7.49 7.87 3.70
N ARG A 54 8.25 8.83 4.19
CA ARG A 54 9.18 8.57 5.26
C ARG A 54 8.73 9.19 6.57
N ILE A 55 8.85 8.41 7.63
CA ILE A 55 8.63 8.90 8.97
C ILE A 55 9.98 8.74 9.66
N GLY A 56 10.73 9.83 9.78
CA GLY A 56 12.09 9.73 10.26
C GLY A 56 12.92 8.91 9.29
N LYS A 57 13.45 7.80 9.74
CA LYS A 57 14.22 6.93 8.87
C LYS A 57 13.43 5.71 8.42
N HIS A 58 12.15 5.67 8.71
CA HIS A 58 11.32 4.52 8.35
C HIS A 58 10.46 4.87 7.15
N VAL A 59 10.30 3.91 6.25
CA VAL A 59 9.43 4.07 5.09
C VAL A 59 8.11 3.39 5.39
N ARG A 60 7.02 4.06 5.06
CA ARG A 60 5.69 3.51 5.28
C ARG A 60 4.81 3.80 4.09
N TYR A 61 3.74 3.02 3.96
CA TYR A 61 2.82 3.12 2.83
C TYR A 61 1.40 3.23 3.35
N ASP A 62 0.63 4.12 2.76
CA ASP A 62 -0.77 4.28 3.11
C ASP A 62 -1.58 3.21 2.41
N PRO A 63 -2.33 2.37 3.14
CA PRO A 63 -3.09 1.29 2.50
C PRO A 63 -4.03 1.79 1.40
N ALA A 64 -4.66 2.95 1.60
CA ALA A 64 -5.58 3.47 0.59
C ALA A 64 -4.85 3.86 -0.68
N GLU A 65 -3.66 4.43 -0.54
CA GLU A 65 -2.88 4.83 -1.71
C GLU A 65 -2.33 3.62 -2.44
N VAL A 66 -1.96 2.59 -1.71
CA VAL A 66 -1.50 1.36 -2.33
C VAL A 66 -2.63 0.74 -3.13
N GLN A 67 -3.84 0.73 -2.58
CA GLN A 67 -4.99 0.21 -3.28
C GLN A 67 -5.26 0.98 -4.56
N ALA A 68 -5.20 2.30 -4.50
CA ALA A 68 -5.42 3.12 -5.69
C ALA A 68 -4.36 2.84 -6.75
N TYR A 69 -3.12 2.63 -6.32
CA TYR A 69 -2.04 2.33 -7.24
C TYR A 69 -2.31 1.01 -7.97
N VAL A 70 -2.76 -0.01 -7.23
CA VAL A 70 -3.05 -1.31 -7.83
C VAL A 70 -4.18 -1.18 -8.85
N ILE A 71 -5.20 -0.42 -8.52
CA ILE A 71 -6.32 -0.21 -9.45
C ILE A 71 -5.82 0.46 -10.72
N GLN A 72 -4.96 1.44 -10.57
CA GLN A 72 -4.41 2.14 -11.70
C GLN A 72 -3.58 1.22 -12.59
N LEU A 73 -2.77 0.38 -11.98
CA LEU A 73 -1.97 -0.58 -12.72
C LEU A 73 -2.84 -1.52 -13.54
N LYS A 74 -3.91 -2.00 -12.93
CA LYS A 74 -4.80 -2.92 -13.61
C LYS A 74 -5.47 -2.25 -14.79
N ASN A 75 -5.85 -0.99 -14.62
CA ASN A 75 -6.50 -0.27 -15.70
C ASN A 75 -5.56 -0.03 -16.88
N VAL A 76 -4.34 0.34 -16.57
CA VAL A 76 -3.36 0.58 -17.62
C VAL A 76 -3.05 -0.71 -18.38
N ASP A 77 -2.90 -1.80 -17.65
CA ASP A 77 -2.60 -3.07 -18.26
C ASP A 77 -3.73 -3.52 -19.19
N ARG A 78 -4.96 -3.35 -18.75
CA ARG A 78 -6.10 -3.73 -19.57
C ARG A 78 -6.18 -2.91 -20.83
N VAL A 79 -5.92 -1.62 -20.72
CA VAL A 79 -5.99 -0.76 -21.89
C VAL A 79 -4.87 -1.08 -22.85
N ALA A 80 -3.71 -1.39 -22.34
CA ALA A 80 -2.56 -1.69 -23.17
C ALA A 80 -2.69 -3.05 -23.86
N ALA A 81 -3.42 -3.94 -23.23
CA ALA A 81 -3.60 -5.26 -23.82
C ALA A 81 -4.63 -5.17 -24.94
#